data_62d8b1ed388dc1bd7e93e09f40b8fada
#
_entry.id   62d8b1ed388dc1bd7e93e09f40b8fada
#
_cell.length_a   1.000
_cell.length_b   1.000
_cell.length_c   1.000
_cell.angle_alpha   90.00
_cell.angle_beta   90.00
_cell.angle_gamma   90.00
#
_symmetry.space_group_name_H-M   'P 1'
#
loop_
_entity.id
_entity.type
_entity.pdbx_description
1 polymer ?
#
loop_
_entity_poly.entity_id
_entity_poly.type
_entity_poly.pdbx_seq_one_letter_code
_entity_poly.pdbx_strand_id
1 'polypeptide(L)'
;MTWNRAKNPIKALVVLGVVALCLYAIIPLQKSIHLGLDLQGGVRVLLQLEPNAQVPQITSQVQAQVEQVIQNRINGLGVTEPIITRVGSTRLLIELPNVKNPDEATRALKEVAQLEFKIVPPAVNAKAIGNPKYANDPNGAYKDSGPTVYSGAELKSAAPGFGQGNNPIILFYTKDPQKFGKLTRQHLNELLGIFLDKKYVEAANIESPIYDSGEIRGAFTQERTIEIANDLNAGALPVAVTIIENDTIGPTLGAIDLQKSLYASMLGLGLVLLFMIAYYRLPGFLADVALIIYVLMMLGLLAAAKATLTLPGIAGFVLSIGMAVDANVLIFERLKEELWAGKSLRAAVRTGFSRAFSAVFDSHFTTIVGAGVLFMLGTGTVKGFAYTLFWGTVFSLITAVFITRFFMDLVVENDLVTSPAAYGVAPKDVGIFAKAGA
;
A
#
# COMPACT_ATOMS: atom_id res chain seq x y z
N MET A 1 46.47 17.03 16.28
CA MET A 1 46.44 15.62 15.82
C MET A 1 45.47 14.73 16.63
N THR A 2 45.07 15.12 17.82
CA THR A 2 44.27 14.28 18.74
C THR A 2 42.74 14.37 18.56
N TRP A 3 42.21 15.41 17.96
CA TRP A 3 40.73 15.57 17.84
C TRP A 3 40.06 14.66 16.79
N ASN A 4 40.75 14.29 15.69
CA ASN A 4 40.18 13.38 14.72
C ASN A 4 40.14 11.91 15.19
N ARG A 5 41.11 11.46 15.99
CA ARG A 5 41.08 10.11 16.59
C ARG A 5 39.90 9.87 17.54
N ALA A 6 39.41 10.93 18.22
CA ALA A 6 38.26 10.81 19.12
C ALA A 6 36.90 10.75 18.41
N LYS A 7 36.83 11.17 17.14
CA LYS A 7 35.57 11.14 16.38
C LYS A 7 35.28 9.82 15.64
N ASN A 8 36.32 9.01 15.37
CA ASN A 8 36.17 7.72 14.69
C ASN A 8 35.34 6.69 15.48
N PRO A 9 35.49 6.52 16.81
CA PRO A 9 34.65 5.59 17.57
C PRO A 9 33.17 6.04 17.62
N ILE A 10 32.89 7.35 17.65
CA ILE A 10 31.50 7.87 17.63
C ILE A 10 30.83 7.58 16.28
N LYS A 11 31.53 7.81 15.15
CA LYS A 11 31.02 7.49 13.83
C LYS A 11 30.79 5.98 13.67
N ALA A 12 31.71 5.15 14.16
CA ALA A 12 31.55 3.69 14.15
C ALA A 12 30.33 3.26 14.97
N LEU A 13 30.11 3.85 16.14
CA LEU A 13 28.95 3.55 16.98
C LEU A 13 27.64 3.98 16.31
N VAL A 14 27.61 5.11 15.59
CA VAL A 14 26.44 5.55 14.81
C VAL A 14 26.15 4.57 13.68
N VAL A 15 27.15 4.14 12.91
CA VAL A 15 26.97 3.17 11.82
C VAL A 15 26.46 1.84 12.37
N LEU A 16 27.06 1.33 13.44
CA LEU A 16 26.60 0.09 14.10
C LEU A 16 25.19 0.23 14.66
N GLY A 17 24.86 1.38 15.25
CA GLY A 17 23.51 1.67 15.75
C GLY A 17 22.46 1.68 14.64
N VAL A 18 22.76 2.29 13.48
CA VAL A 18 21.89 2.28 12.31
C VAL A 18 21.69 0.85 11.80
N VAL A 19 22.76 0.07 11.65
CA VAL A 19 22.69 -1.34 11.21
C VAL A 19 21.85 -2.17 12.19
N ALA A 20 22.08 -2.04 13.50
CA ALA A 20 21.32 -2.76 14.52
C ALA A 20 19.83 -2.39 14.50
N LEU A 21 19.51 -1.10 14.35
CA LEU A 21 18.11 -0.62 14.23
C LEU A 21 17.43 -1.18 12.99
N CYS A 22 18.12 -1.18 11.84
CA CYS A 22 17.60 -1.74 10.60
C CYS A 22 17.34 -3.25 10.73
N LEU A 23 18.29 -4.00 11.30
CA LEU A 23 18.12 -5.43 11.53
C LEU A 23 16.96 -5.73 12.48
N TYR A 24 16.81 -4.94 13.54
CA TYR A 24 15.68 -5.06 14.45
C TYR A 24 14.33 -4.82 13.75
N ALA A 25 14.24 -3.84 12.86
CA ALA A 25 13.03 -3.54 12.11
C ALA A 25 12.68 -4.61 11.06
N ILE A 26 13.71 -5.28 10.50
CA ILE A 26 13.53 -6.27 9.43
C ILE A 26 13.10 -7.64 9.97
N ILE A 27 13.52 -8.02 11.17
CA ILE A 27 13.32 -9.38 11.71
C ILE A 27 11.97 -9.48 12.44
N PRO A 28 11.08 -10.44 12.05
CA PRO A 28 11.20 -11.43 10.96
C PRO A 28 10.78 -10.88 9.59
N LEU A 29 11.63 -11.02 8.58
CA LEU A 29 11.49 -10.44 7.24
C LEU A 29 10.12 -10.67 6.60
N GLN A 30 9.59 -11.90 6.69
CA GLN A 30 8.31 -12.29 6.08
C GLN A 30 7.08 -11.58 6.65
N LYS A 31 7.17 -11.08 7.91
CA LYS A 31 6.06 -10.35 8.56
C LYS A 31 6.22 -8.84 8.48
N SER A 32 7.45 -8.38 8.19
CA SER A 32 7.78 -6.96 8.24
C SER A 32 7.66 -6.26 6.89
N ILE A 33 7.73 -7.00 5.77
CA ILE A 33 7.62 -6.45 4.43
C ILE A 33 6.26 -6.83 3.83
N HIS A 34 5.46 -5.82 3.55
CA HIS A 34 4.15 -5.96 2.91
C HIS A 34 4.34 -5.99 1.39
N LEU A 35 3.85 -7.05 0.75
CA LEU A 35 3.94 -7.20 -0.70
C LEU A 35 2.67 -6.65 -1.36
N GLY A 36 2.81 -5.98 -2.49
CA GLY A 36 1.71 -5.44 -3.25
C GLY A 36 0.92 -6.49 -4.03
N LEU A 37 -0.19 -6.06 -4.58
CA LEU A 37 -1.07 -6.86 -5.42
C LEU A 37 -0.33 -7.57 -6.55
N ASP A 38 0.63 -6.88 -7.18
CA ASP A 38 1.42 -7.37 -8.31
C ASP A 38 2.27 -8.61 -7.95
N LEU A 39 2.59 -8.77 -6.64
CA LEU A 39 3.48 -9.82 -6.13
C LEU A 39 2.76 -10.95 -5.38
N GLN A 40 1.58 -10.66 -4.81
CA GLN A 40 0.78 -11.66 -4.08
C GLN A 40 -0.44 -12.14 -4.87
N GLY A 41 -0.77 -11.44 -5.95
CA GLY A 41 -2.06 -11.59 -6.61
C GLY A 41 -3.20 -10.95 -5.82
N GLY A 42 -4.37 -10.91 -6.41
CA GLY A 42 -5.57 -10.31 -5.81
C GLY A 42 -6.39 -9.52 -6.83
N VAL A 43 -7.14 -8.52 -6.34
CA VAL A 43 -8.05 -7.71 -7.16
C VAL A 43 -7.74 -6.23 -7.02
N ARG A 44 -7.71 -5.53 -8.15
CA ARG A 44 -7.69 -4.07 -8.24
C ARG A 44 -9.00 -3.61 -8.84
N VAL A 45 -9.73 -2.75 -8.13
CA VAL A 45 -11.01 -2.20 -8.58
C VAL A 45 -10.96 -0.69 -8.54
N LEU A 46 -11.30 -0.04 -9.68
CA LEU A 46 -11.52 1.39 -9.74
C LEU A 46 -13.01 1.66 -9.70
N LEU A 47 -13.47 2.28 -8.62
CA LEU A 47 -14.85 2.67 -8.43
C LEU A 47 -15.07 4.13 -8.81
N GLN A 48 -16.16 4.40 -9.54
CA GLN A 48 -16.74 5.72 -9.74
C GLN A 48 -17.90 5.89 -8.78
N LEU A 49 -17.94 7.00 -8.06
CA LEU A 49 -19.06 7.39 -7.22
C LEU A 49 -20.08 8.16 -8.05
N GLU A 50 -21.32 7.71 -8.01
CA GLU A 50 -22.43 8.27 -8.80
C GLU A 50 -23.24 9.23 -7.92
N PRO A 51 -23.36 10.52 -8.26
CA PRO A 51 -24.25 11.43 -7.56
C PRO A 51 -25.71 10.94 -7.61
N ASN A 52 -26.47 11.20 -6.53
CA ASN A 52 -27.89 10.86 -6.46
C ASN A 52 -28.72 12.08 -6.01
N ALA A 53 -30.04 11.94 -5.91
CA ALA A 53 -30.92 13.03 -5.51
C ALA A 53 -30.65 13.55 -4.08
N GLN A 54 -30.12 12.72 -3.19
CA GLN A 54 -29.79 13.09 -1.80
C GLN A 54 -28.38 13.68 -1.69
N VAL A 55 -27.47 13.28 -2.59
CA VAL A 55 -26.07 13.72 -2.67
C VAL A 55 -25.78 14.15 -4.11
N PRO A 56 -26.17 15.36 -4.49
CA PRO A 56 -26.02 15.85 -5.87
C PRO A 56 -24.58 16.14 -6.28
N GLN A 57 -23.66 16.27 -5.30
CA GLN A 57 -22.23 16.48 -5.53
C GLN A 57 -21.39 15.58 -4.62
N ILE A 58 -20.39 14.95 -5.20
CA ILE A 58 -19.44 14.14 -4.43
C ILE A 58 -18.42 15.07 -3.76
N THR A 59 -18.56 15.26 -2.46
CA THR A 59 -17.62 16.03 -1.63
C THR A 59 -16.54 15.09 -1.05
N SER A 60 -15.43 15.65 -0.56
CA SER A 60 -14.41 14.88 0.14
C SER A 60 -14.96 14.16 1.38
N GLN A 61 -16.01 14.68 2.01
CA GLN A 61 -16.67 14.03 3.14
C GLN A 61 -17.47 12.80 2.69
N VAL A 62 -18.22 12.89 1.59
CA VAL A 62 -18.95 11.75 0.99
C VAL A 62 -17.96 10.67 0.56
N GLN A 63 -16.85 11.07 -0.07
CA GLN A 63 -15.79 10.15 -0.47
C GLN A 63 -15.19 9.42 0.75
N ALA A 64 -14.96 10.13 1.86
CA ALA A 64 -14.50 9.55 3.12
C ALA A 64 -15.51 8.55 3.74
N GLN A 65 -16.82 8.87 3.67
CA GLN A 65 -17.86 7.97 4.14
C GLN A 65 -17.93 6.68 3.31
N VAL A 66 -17.87 6.81 1.97
CA VAL A 66 -17.81 5.64 1.07
C VAL A 66 -16.59 4.78 1.37
N GLU A 67 -15.42 5.40 1.51
CA GLU A 67 -14.17 4.72 1.87
C GLU A 67 -14.32 3.93 3.17
N GLN A 68 -14.91 4.53 4.22
CA GLN A 68 -15.14 3.86 5.50
C GLN A 68 -16.08 2.65 5.38
N VAL A 69 -17.17 2.77 4.63
CA VAL A 69 -18.10 1.65 4.40
C VAL A 69 -17.40 0.52 3.65
N ILE A 70 -16.68 0.86 2.59
CA ILE A 70 -15.90 -0.11 1.80
C ILE A 70 -14.85 -0.79 2.67
N GLN A 71 -14.11 -0.03 3.48
CA GLN A 71 -13.13 -0.58 4.42
C GLN A 71 -13.76 -1.60 5.38
N ASN A 72 -14.93 -1.29 5.93
CA ASN A 72 -15.66 -2.18 6.83
C ASN A 72 -16.08 -3.48 6.12
N ARG A 73 -16.55 -3.39 4.88
CA ARG A 73 -16.93 -4.57 4.06
C ARG A 73 -15.77 -5.47 3.77
N ILE A 74 -14.65 -4.88 3.34
CA ILE A 74 -13.41 -5.62 3.04
C ILE A 74 -12.89 -6.33 4.30
N ASN A 75 -12.94 -5.66 5.45
CA ASN A 75 -12.57 -6.26 6.74
C ASN A 75 -13.47 -7.46 7.07
N GLY A 76 -14.78 -7.37 6.77
CA GLY A 76 -15.73 -8.46 6.94
C GLY A 76 -15.45 -9.68 6.06
N LEU A 77 -14.79 -9.50 4.92
CA LEU A 77 -14.34 -10.57 4.03
C LEU A 77 -13.01 -11.23 4.49
N GLY A 78 -12.41 -10.73 5.57
CA GLY A 78 -11.15 -11.25 6.09
C GLY A 78 -9.93 -10.91 5.23
N VAL A 79 -10.03 -9.92 4.34
CA VAL A 79 -8.89 -9.43 3.55
C VAL A 79 -7.96 -8.64 4.46
N THR A 80 -6.70 -9.05 4.48
CA THR A 80 -5.66 -8.37 5.24
C THR A 80 -5.03 -7.26 4.40
N GLU A 81 -4.94 -6.05 4.97
CA GLU A 81 -4.22 -4.91 4.41
C GLU A 81 -4.74 -4.41 3.05
N PRO A 82 -6.04 -4.09 2.91
CA PRO A 82 -6.54 -3.46 1.71
C PRO A 82 -5.96 -2.05 1.56
N ILE A 83 -5.64 -1.65 0.32
CA ILE A 83 -5.19 -0.31 0.01
C ILE A 83 -6.32 0.42 -0.68
N ILE A 84 -6.84 1.48 -0.04
CA ILE A 84 -7.86 2.34 -0.63
C ILE A 84 -7.24 3.71 -0.88
N THR A 85 -7.26 4.14 -2.14
CA THR A 85 -6.68 5.41 -2.57
C THR A 85 -7.74 6.26 -3.28
N ARG A 86 -7.90 7.52 -2.86
CA ARG A 86 -8.77 8.47 -3.54
C ARG A 86 -8.12 8.97 -4.82
N VAL A 87 -8.84 8.87 -5.93
CA VAL A 87 -8.37 9.27 -7.27
C VAL A 87 -9.27 10.41 -7.78
N GLY A 88 -8.76 11.62 -7.72
CA GLY A 88 -9.57 12.80 -7.99
C GLY A 88 -10.71 12.98 -6.96
N SER A 89 -11.79 13.64 -7.36
CA SER A 89 -12.92 13.97 -6.48
C SER A 89 -14.02 12.91 -6.43
N THR A 90 -14.07 11.98 -7.40
CA THR A 90 -15.21 11.09 -7.61
C THR A 90 -14.85 9.62 -7.72
N ARG A 91 -13.58 9.24 -7.53
CA ARG A 91 -13.14 7.85 -7.72
C ARG A 91 -12.39 7.31 -6.50
N LEU A 92 -12.49 6.00 -6.32
CA LEU A 92 -11.72 5.25 -5.34
C LEU A 92 -11.02 4.08 -6.04
N LEU A 93 -9.72 3.99 -5.90
CA LEU A 93 -8.93 2.83 -6.30
C LEU A 93 -8.78 1.92 -5.08
N ILE A 94 -9.19 0.67 -5.24
CA ILE A 94 -9.17 -0.34 -4.20
C ILE A 94 -8.28 -1.47 -4.66
N GLU A 95 -7.27 -1.80 -3.88
CA GLU A 95 -6.36 -2.91 -4.12
C GLU A 95 -6.51 -3.90 -2.96
N LEU A 96 -6.87 -5.13 -3.30
CA LEU A 96 -7.15 -6.22 -2.37
C LEU A 96 -6.13 -7.35 -2.59
N PRO A 97 -4.96 -7.31 -1.94
CA PRO A 97 -3.98 -8.37 -2.07
C PRO A 97 -4.47 -9.66 -1.42
N ASN A 98 -4.05 -10.80 -1.96
CA ASN A 98 -4.28 -12.14 -1.42
C ASN A 98 -5.76 -12.51 -1.20
N VAL A 99 -6.66 -12.00 -2.05
CA VAL A 99 -8.09 -12.34 -2.00
C VAL A 99 -8.31 -13.75 -2.55
N LYS A 100 -8.99 -14.59 -1.76
CA LYS A 100 -9.30 -15.98 -2.15
C LYS A 100 -10.39 -16.05 -3.21
N ASN A 101 -11.38 -15.16 -3.12
CA ASN A 101 -12.53 -15.12 -4.02
C ASN A 101 -12.70 -13.71 -4.62
N PRO A 102 -12.11 -13.44 -5.80
CA PRO A 102 -12.17 -12.14 -6.47
C PRO A 102 -13.60 -11.67 -6.78
N ASP A 103 -14.48 -12.59 -7.17
CA ASP A 103 -15.85 -12.27 -7.56
C ASP A 103 -16.71 -11.83 -6.36
N GLU A 104 -16.53 -12.48 -5.22
CA GLU A 104 -17.19 -12.13 -3.97
C GLU A 104 -16.74 -10.73 -3.48
N ALA A 105 -15.44 -10.48 -3.49
CA ALA A 105 -14.90 -9.17 -3.13
C ALA A 105 -15.43 -8.06 -4.05
N THR A 106 -15.41 -8.28 -5.36
CA THR A 106 -15.92 -7.33 -6.35
C THR A 106 -17.42 -7.07 -6.16
N ARG A 107 -18.21 -8.10 -5.83
CA ARG A 107 -19.65 -7.98 -5.55
C ARG A 107 -19.92 -7.15 -4.31
N ALA A 108 -19.21 -7.44 -3.19
CA ALA A 108 -19.34 -6.70 -1.95
C ALA A 108 -18.99 -5.21 -2.10
N LEU A 109 -18.06 -4.86 -3.00
CA LEU A 109 -17.73 -3.48 -3.29
C LEU A 109 -18.84 -2.73 -4.05
N LYS A 110 -19.61 -3.42 -4.88
CA LYS A 110 -20.64 -2.83 -5.74
C LYS A 110 -21.99 -2.69 -5.07
N GLU A 111 -22.36 -3.59 -4.17
CA GLU A 111 -23.67 -3.60 -3.52
C GLU A 111 -23.86 -2.37 -2.63
N VAL A 112 -25.00 -1.69 -2.76
CA VAL A 112 -25.30 -0.52 -1.91
C VAL A 112 -25.70 -0.97 -0.50
N ALA A 113 -26.31 -2.16 -0.37
CA ALA A 113 -26.82 -2.76 0.85
C ALA A 113 -27.76 -1.84 1.62
N GLN A 114 -28.59 -1.11 0.88
CA GLN A 114 -29.59 -0.22 1.46
C GLN A 114 -30.81 -1.04 1.89
N LEU A 115 -30.92 -1.27 3.19
CA LEU A 115 -32.10 -1.90 3.77
C LEU A 115 -33.14 -0.85 4.12
N GLU A 116 -34.36 -1.05 3.64
CA GLU A 116 -35.50 -0.15 3.88
C GLU A 116 -36.73 -0.96 4.27
N PHE A 117 -37.42 -0.45 5.28
CA PHE A 117 -38.70 -1.00 5.71
C PHE A 117 -39.82 -0.04 5.26
N LYS A 118 -40.86 -0.58 4.63
CA LYS A 118 -42.00 0.17 4.12
C LYS A 118 -43.30 -0.54 4.47
N ILE A 119 -44.39 0.21 4.65
CA ILE A 119 -45.71 -0.41 4.74
C ILE A 119 -46.16 -0.78 3.32
N VAL A 120 -46.50 -2.07 3.17
CA VAL A 120 -46.82 -2.65 1.86
C VAL A 120 -48.32 -2.97 1.77
N PRO A 121 -49.06 -2.42 0.81
CA PRO A 121 -50.42 -2.81 0.58
C PRO A 121 -50.57 -4.32 0.27
N PRO A 122 -51.62 -5.02 0.76
CA PRO A 122 -51.82 -6.45 0.49
C PRO A 122 -51.80 -6.81 -1.02
N ALA A 123 -52.38 -5.96 -1.85
CA ALA A 123 -52.35 -6.16 -3.31
C ALA A 123 -50.91 -6.12 -3.92
N VAL A 124 -50.05 -5.23 -3.42
CA VAL A 124 -48.65 -5.13 -3.82
C VAL A 124 -47.90 -6.35 -3.38
N ASN A 125 -48.10 -6.79 -2.14
CA ASN A 125 -47.48 -8.01 -1.60
C ASN A 125 -47.86 -9.26 -2.44
N ALA A 126 -49.16 -9.47 -2.69
CA ALA A 126 -49.60 -10.61 -3.50
C ALA A 126 -49.00 -10.60 -4.89
N LYS A 127 -48.92 -9.42 -5.53
CA LYS A 127 -48.29 -9.26 -6.83
C LYS A 127 -46.77 -9.50 -6.80
N ALA A 128 -46.09 -9.05 -5.76
CA ALA A 128 -44.64 -9.24 -5.62
C ALA A 128 -44.28 -10.72 -5.42
N ILE A 129 -45.03 -11.46 -4.61
CA ILE A 129 -44.84 -12.90 -4.42
C ILE A 129 -45.05 -13.68 -5.72
N GLY A 130 -46.08 -13.31 -6.51
CA GLY A 130 -46.44 -13.98 -7.74
C GLY A 130 -45.61 -13.56 -8.99
N ASN A 131 -44.85 -12.49 -8.91
CA ASN A 131 -44.11 -11.92 -10.03
C ASN A 131 -42.72 -11.42 -9.63
N PRO A 132 -41.69 -12.25 -9.82
CA PRO A 132 -40.30 -11.86 -9.47
C PRO A 132 -39.77 -10.64 -10.26
N LYS A 133 -40.25 -10.39 -11.46
CA LYS A 133 -39.88 -9.19 -12.23
C LYS A 133 -40.39 -7.93 -11.52
N TYR A 134 -41.63 -7.96 -11.04
CA TYR A 134 -42.24 -6.85 -10.33
C TYR A 134 -41.57 -6.66 -8.93
N ALA A 135 -41.23 -7.74 -8.26
CA ALA A 135 -40.53 -7.70 -6.96
C ALA A 135 -39.14 -7.08 -7.07
N ASN A 136 -38.40 -7.38 -8.15
CA ASN A 136 -37.03 -6.92 -8.37
C ASN A 136 -36.91 -5.59 -9.12
N ASP A 137 -38.03 -5.04 -9.62
CA ASP A 137 -38.05 -3.75 -10.33
C ASP A 137 -38.16 -2.60 -9.30
N PRO A 138 -37.21 -1.65 -9.26
CA PRO A 138 -37.34 -0.45 -8.44
C PRO A 138 -38.61 0.38 -8.71
N ASN A 139 -39.15 0.29 -9.92
CA ASN A 139 -40.42 0.93 -10.31
C ASN A 139 -41.65 0.02 -10.05
N GLY A 140 -41.46 -1.19 -9.56
CA GLY A 140 -42.49 -2.14 -9.20
C GLY A 140 -42.91 -2.05 -7.73
N ALA A 141 -42.74 -3.17 -6.98
CA ALA A 141 -43.19 -3.27 -5.60
C ALA A 141 -42.60 -2.18 -4.68
N TYR A 142 -41.35 -1.73 -4.90
CA TYR A 142 -40.73 -0.66 -4.13
C TYR A 142 -41.45 0.68 -4.27
N LYS A 143 -41.81 1.08 -5.49
CA LYS A 143 -42.51 2.34 -5.79
C LYS A 143 -43.97 2.32 -5.39
N ASP A 144 -44.62 1.16 -5.54
CA ASP A 144 -46.03 0.98 -5.22
C ASP A 144 -46.27 0.79 -3.72
N SER A 145 -45.22 0.64 -2.93
CA SER A 145 -45.27 0.61 -1.44
C SER A 145 -45.24 2.03 -0.86
N GLY A 146 -45.61 2.17 0.41
CA GLY A 146 -45.57 3.43 1.14
C GLY A 146 -44.16 4.03 1.26
N PRO A 147 -44.00 5.17 1.94
CA PRO A 147 -42.70 5.75 2.24
C PRO A 147 -41.86 4.81 3.12
N THR A 148 -40.54 5.01 3.09
CA THR A 148 -39.62 4.30 3.99
C THR A 148 -39.90 4.74 5.44
N VAL A 149 -40.30 3.79 6.29
CA VAL A 149 -40.67 4.04 7.69
C VAL A 149 -39.50 3.76 8.64
N TYR A 150 -38.56 2.87 8.23
CA TYR A 150 -37.36 2.55 8.96
C TYR A 150 -36.24 2.15 7.99
N SER A 151 -34.99 2.43 8.36
CA SER A 151 -33.85 2.20 7.45
C SER A 151 -32.76 1.35 8.11
N GLY A 152 -31.94 0.72 7.29
CA GLY A 152 -30.77 -0.04 7.76
C GLY A 152 -29.77 0.78 8.57
N ALA A 153 -29.72 2.10 8.39
CA ALA A 153 -28.89 2.99 9.21
C ALA A 153 -29.29 3.02 10.70
N GLU A 154 -30.52 2.62 10.99
CA GLU A 154 -31.09 2.55 12.36
C GLU A 154 -30.89 1.17 13.00
N LEU A 155 -30.30 0.21 12.30
CA LEU A 155 -29.92 -1.09 12.85
C LEU A 155 -28.65 -0.98 13.70
N LYS A 156 -28.62 -1.71 14.79
CA LYS A 156 -27.44 -1.89 15.65
C LYS A 156 -26.48 -2.91 15.03
N SER A 157 -27.01 -4.03 14.58
CA SER A 157 -26.27 -5.12 13.97
C SER A 157 -27.20 -6.07 13.20
N ALA A 158 -26.61 -6.86 12.31
CA ALA A 158 -27.25 -7.99 11.67
C ALA A 158 -26.37 -9.24 11.81
N ALA A 159 -26.99 -10.43 11.84
CA ALA A 159 -26.27 -11.70 11.95
C ALA A 159 -26.97 -12.76 11.08
N PRO A 160 -26.21 -13.68 10.45
CA PRO A 160 -26.81 -14.85 9.83
C PRO A 160 -27.40 -15.79 10.90
N GLY A 161 -28.51 -16.43 10.58
CA GLY A 161 -29.17 -17.37 11.46
C GLY A 161 -29.94 -18.45 10.69
N PHE A 162 -30.61 -19.33 11.42
CA PHE A 162 -31.49 -20.34 10.85
C PHE A 162 -32.88 -20.20 11.46
N GLY A 163 -33.89 -20.12 10.62
CA GLY A 163 -35.30 -20.08 10.99
C GLY A 163 -35.90 -21.47 11.08
N GLN A 164 -37.22 -21.52 11.16
CA GLN A 164 -37.96 -22.79 11.16
C GLN A 164 -37.67 -23.59 9.89
N GLY A 165 -37.42 -24.89 10.04
CA GLY A 165 -37.07 -25.77 8.92
C GLY A 165 -35.61 -25.65 8.43
N ASN A 166 -34.73 -25.09 9.26
CA ASN A 166 -33.30 -24.90 8.95
C ASN A 166 -33.05 -24.00 7.72
N ASN A 167 -33.99 -23.12 7.39
CA ASN A 167 -33.83 -22.15 6.31
C ASN A 167 -32.93 -21.00 6.75
N PRO A 168 -31.94 -20.57 5.92
CA PRO A 168 -31.11 -19.44 6.23
C PRO A 168 -31.92 -18.14 6.32
N ILE A 169 -31.71 -17.35 7.40
CA ILE A 169 -32.36 -16.08 7.66
C ILE A 169 -31.32 -15.05 8.10
N ILE A 170 -31.70 -13.78 8.08
CA ILE A 170 -30.91 -12.69 8.63
C ILE A 170 -31.61 -12.15 9.86
N LEU A 171 -30.95 -12.25 11.00
CA LEU A 171 -31.41 -11.62 12.27
C LEU A 171 -30.92 -10.18 12.27
N PHE A 172 -31.79 -9.22 12.58
CA PHE A 172 -31.39 -7.84 12.78
C PHE A 172 -31.75 -7.35 14.18
N TYR A 173 -30.98 -6.42 14.69
CA TYR A 173 -31.12 -5.78 15.97
C TYR A 173 -31.23 -4.27 15.78
N THR A 174 -32.14 -3.61 16.51
CA THR A 174 -32.37 -2.17 16.38
C THR A 174 -31.47 -1.34 17.31
N LYS A 175 -31.09 -0.13 16.91
CA LYS A 175 -30.37 0.81 17.79
C LYS A 175 -31.26 1.42 18.83
N ASP A 176 -32.51 1.69 18.46
CA ASP A 176 -33.53 2.30 19.34
C ASP A 176 -34.79 1.42 19.38
N PRO A 177 -34.87 0.51 20.37
CA PRO A 177 -36.02 -0.37 20.55
C PRO A 177 -37.34 0.38 20.74
N GLN A 178 -37.31 1.54 21.40
CA GLN A 178 -38.52 2.32 21.64
C GLN A 178 -39.09 2.94 20.38
N LYS A 179 -38.19 3.43 19.51
CA LYS A 179 -38.56 3.98 18.19
C LYS A 179 -39.19 2.91 17.32
N PHE A 180 -38.59 1.72 17.25
CA PHE A 180 -39.06 0.61 16.41
C PHE A 180 -40.36 0.03 17.00
N GLY A 181 -40.46 -0.09 18.32
CA GLY A 181 -41.68 -0.51 19.02
C GLY A 181 -42.85 0.46 18.83
N LYS A 182 -42.59 1.78 18.83
CA LYS A 182 -43.62 2.79 18.56
C LYS A 182 -44.07 2.72 17.09
N LEU A 183 -43.13 2.58 16.15
CA LEU A 183 -43.44 2.42 14.74
C LEU A 183 -44.34 1.20 14.48
N THR A 184 -43.91 0.03 14.94
CA THR A 184 -44.66 -1.22 14.72
C THR A 184 -46.01 -1.22 15.43
N ARG A 185 -46.15 -0.53 16.59
CA ARG A 185 -47.43 -0.32 17.26
C ARG A 185 -48.39 0.55 16.46
N GLN A 186 -47.91 1.55 15.71
CA GLN A 186 -48.74 2.41 14.86
C GLN A 186 -49.26 1.69 13.61
N HIS A 187 -48.57 0.63 13.18
CA HIS A 187 -48.88 -0.14 11.98
C HIS A 187 -49.28 -1.59 12.27
N LEU A 188 -49.98 -1.82 13.42
CA LEU A 188 -50.51 -3.14 13.77
C LEU A 188 -51.47 -3.66 12.71
N ASN A 189 -51.35 -4.93 12.37
CA ASN A 189 -52.10 -5.64 11.34
C ASN A 189 -51.82 -5.15 9.91
N GLU A 190 -50.78 -4.35 9.71
CA GLU A 190 -50.26 -3.97 8.38
C GLU A 190 -49.07 -4.83 8.03
N LEU A 191 -48.73 -4.88 6.71
CA LEU A 191 -47.59 -5.61 6.21
C LEU A 191 -46.36 -4.73 6.22
N LEU A 192 -45.34 -5.08 7.00
CA LEU A 192 -44.04 -4.49 7.02
C LEU A 192 -43.18 -5.16 5.94
N GLY A 193 -43.05 -4.51 4.80
CA GLY A 193 -42.20 -4.99 3.69
C GLY A 193 -40.74 -4.62 3.90
N ILE A 194 -39.87 -5.54 3.57
CA ILE A 194 -38.42 -5.43 3.63
C ILE A 194 -37.89 -5.34 2.21
N PHE A 195 -37.14 -4.28 1.97
CA PHE A 195 -36.51 -4.01 0.67
C PHE A 195 -34.98 -3.92 0.85
N LEU A 196 -34.25 -4.64 0.01
CA LEU A 196 -32.80 -4.55 -0.07
C LEU A 196 -32.42 -4.01 -1.46
N ASP A 197 -31.74 -2.88 -1.51
CA ASP A 197 -31.40 -2.18 -2.76
C ASP A 197 -32.62 -1.95 -3.67
N LYS A 198 -33.72 -1.51 -3.05
CA LYS A 198 -35.03 -1.28 -3.71
C LYS A 198 -35.69 -2.54 -4.30
N LYS A 199 -35.17 -3.71 -4.01
CA LYS A 199 -35.79 -5.00 -4.38
C LYS A 199 -36.59 -5.53 -3.21
N TYR A 200 -37.81 -6.00 -3.51
CA TYR A 200 -38.65 -6.63 -2.49
C TYR A 200 -38.05 -7.96 -2.06
N VAL A 201 -37.91 -8.13 -0.75
CA VAL A 201 -37.42 -9.38 -0.14
C VAL A 201 -38.62 -10.17 0.41
N GLU A 202 -39.33 -9.59 1.35
CA GLU A 202 -40.53 -10.18 1.97
C GLU A 202 -41.40 -9.09 2.60
N ALA A 203 -42.61 -9.45 3.02
CA ALA A 203 -43.40 -8.65 3.92
C ALA A 203 -44.00 -9.52 5.02
N ALA A 204 -43.84 -9.10 6.27
CA ALA A 204 -44.36 -9.77 7.45
C ALA A 204 -45.52 -8.97 8.03
N ASN A 205 -46.58 -9.66 8.51
CA ASN A 205 -47.65 -9.01 9.22
C ASN A 205 -47.17 -8.60 10.63
N ILE A 206 -47.48 -7.38 11.04
CA ILE A 206 -47.16 -6.87 12.37
C ILE A 206 -48.26 -7.29 13.34
N GLU A 207 -48.12 -8.46 13.96
CA GLU A 207 -49.10 -9.00 14.92
C GLU A 207 -48.99 -8.34 16.31
N SER A 208 -47.81 -7.91 16.69
CA SER A 208 -47.50 -7.24 17.95
C SER A 208 -46.35 -6.25 17.80
N PRO A 209 -46.20 -5.26 18.70
CA PRO A 209 -45.10 -4.33 18.65
C PRO A 209 -43.74 -5.06 18.76
N ILE A 210 -42.82 -4.76 17.83
CA ILE A 210 -41.50 -5.36 17.78
C ILE A 210 -40.49 -4.32 18.31
N TYR A 211 -39.68 -4.69 19.28
CA TYR A 211 -38.78 -3.75 19.95
C TYR A 211 -37.32 -3.97 19.55
N ASP A 212 -36.73 -5.10 19.94
CA ASP A 212 -35.29 -5.28 19.92
C ASP A 212 -34.76 -5.89 18.65
N SER A 213 -35.45 -6.86 18.08
CA SER A 213 -34.97 -7.66 16.97
C SER A 213 -36.06 -8.18 16.06
N GLY A 214 -35.72 -8.52 14.84
CA GLY A 214 -36.56 -9.19 13.87
C GLY A 214 -35.76 -10.13 12.98
N GLU A 215 -36.51 -10.87 12.15
CA GLU A 215 -35.93 -11.81 11.18
C GLU A 215 -36.29 -11.33 9.77
N ILE A 216 -35.33 -11.41 8.87
CA ILE A 216 -35.53 -11.24 7.42
C ILE A 216 -35.49 -12.64 6.81
N ARG A 217 -36.61 -13.08 6.27
CA ARG A 217 -36.75 -14.37 5.61
C ARG A 217 -36.73 -14.16 4.12
N GLY A 218 -36.28 -15.13 3.34
CA GLY A 218 -36.25 -15.08 1.88
C GLY A 218 -35.65 -16.34 1.28
N ALA A 219 -35.59 -16.40 -0.03
CA ALA A 219 -34.91 -17.50 -0.72
C ALA A 219 -33.39 -17.28 -0.70
N PHE A 220 -32.80 -17.29 0.49
CA PHE A 220 -31.37 -17.08 0.69
C PHE A 220 -30.62 -18.41 0.79
N THR A 221 -29.36 -18.43 0.29
CA THR A 221 -28.39 -19.44 0.66
C THR A 221 -27.67 -19.01 1.95
N GLN A 222 -27.00 -19.95 2.61
CA GLN A 222 -26.25 -19.64 3.84
C GLN A 222 -25.14 -18.59 3.56
N GLU A 223 -24.44 -18.73 2.44
CA GLU A 223 -23.40 -17.80 2.02
C GLU A 223 -23.99 -16.40 1.82
N ARG A 224 -25.17 -16.32 1.18
CA ARG A 224 -25.83 -15.03 0.92
C ARG A 224 -26.32 -14.33 2.18
N THR A 225 -26.77 -15.08 3.21
CA THR A 225 -27.13 -14.48 4.50
C THR A 225 -25.92 -13.89 5.24
N ILE A 226 -24.75 -14.55 5.12
CA ILE A 226 -23.51 -14.03 5.69
C ILE A 226 -23.08 -12.75 4.96
N GLU A 227 -23.08 -12.73 3.63
CA GLU A 227 -22.77 -11.54 2.83
C GLU A 227 -23.65 -10.36 3.20
N ILE A 228 -24.98 -10.53 3.19
CA ILE A 228 -25.92 -9.45 3.50
C ILE A 228 -25.76 -8.97 4.95
N ALA A 229 -25.56 -9.88 5.91
CA ALA A 229 -25.35 -9.49 7.31
C ALA A 229 -24.05 -8.64 7.45
N ASN A 230 -22.98 -9.01 6.78
CA ASN A 230 -21.73 -8.24 6.75
C ASN A 230 -21.93 -6.87 6.11
N ASP A 231 -22.64 -6.80 4.98
CA ASP A 231 -22.92 -5.55 4.28
C ASP A 231 -23.81 -4.60 5.12
N LEU A 232 -24.82 -5.14 5.81
CA LEU A 232 -25.66 -4.37 6.73
C LEU A 232 -24.88 -3.83 7.93
N ASN A 233 -23.96 -4.63 8.48
CA ASN A 233 -23.08 -4.22 9.57
C ASN A 233 -22.04 -3.17 9.12
N ALA A 234 -21.56 -3.25 7.91
CA ALA A 234 -20.66 -2.27 7.31
C ALA A 234 -21.36 -0.92 7.02
N GLY A 235 -22.69 -0.97 6.85
CA GLY A 235 -23.54 0.16 6.53
C GLY A 235 -23.80 0.33 5.04
N ALA A 236 -24.86 1.08 4.72
CA ALA A 236 -25.20 1.41 3.35
C ALA A 236 -24.27 2.47 2.76
N LEU A 237 -23.97 2.34 1.47
CA LEU A 237 -23.24 3.37 0.72
C LEU A 237 -24.15 4.62 0.56
N PRO A 238 -23.65 5.82 0.85
CA PRO A 238 -24.42 7.06 0.70
C PRO A 238 -24.72 7.40 -0.76
N VAL A 239 -23.96 6.83 -1.67
CA VAL A 239 -24.09 6.98 -3.13
C VAL A 239 -23.87 5.63 -3.82
N ALA A 240 -24.46 5.43 -4.99
CA ALA A 240 -24.16 4.26 -5.80
C ALA A 240 -22.72 4.32 -6.31
N VAL A 241 -22.14 3.16 -6.55
CA VAL A 241 -20.80 3.03 -7.11
C VAL A 241 -20.85 2.18 -8.38
N THR A 242 -20.09 2.59 -9.39
CA THR A 242 -19.91 1.85 -10.63
C THR A 242 -18.46 1.43 -10.78
N ILE A 243 -18.23 0.18 -11.14
CA ILE A 243 -16.89 -0.34 -11.42
C ILE A 243 -16.49 0.14 -12.82
N ILE A 244 -15.40 0.93 -12.88
CA ILE A 244 -14.83 1.39 -14.16
C ILE A 244 -13.77 0.40 -14.64
N GLU A 245 -12.98 -0.14 -13.70
CA GLU A 245 -11.87 -1.04 -14.00
C GLU A 245 -11.84 -2.15 -12.94
N ASN A 246 -11.63 -3.38 -13.38
CA ASN A 246 -11.53 -4.55 -12.52
C ASN A 246 -10.44 -5.48 -13.05
N ASP A 247 -9.28 -5.40 -12.44
CA ASP A 247 -8.12 -6.21 -12.78
C ASP A 247 -7.91 -7.30 -11.72
N THR A 248 -7.89 -8.54 -12.16
CA THR A 248 -7.59 -9.69 -11.29
C THR A 248 -6.22 -10.25 -11.64
N ILE A 249 -5.32 -10.27 -10.66
CA ILE A 249 -3.99 -10.85 -10.80
C ILE A 249 -3.96 -12.19 -10.07
N GLY A 250 -3.70 -13.26 -10.82
CA GLY A 250 -3.61 -14.60 -10.23
C GLY A 250 -2.41 -14.71 -9.26
N PRO A 251 -2.55 -15.40 -8.12
CA PRO A 251 -1.46 -15.55 -7.13
C PRO A 251 -0.20 -16.22 -7.71
N THR A 252 -0.38 -17.14 -8.66
CA THR A 252 0.72 -17.83 -9.33
C THR A 252 1.58 -16.90 -10.19
N LEU A 253 0.96 -15.92 -10.87
CA LEU A 253 1.69 -14.93 -11.67
C LEU A 253 2.51 -14.01 -10.76
N GLY A 254 1.91 -13.49 -9.69
CA GLY A 254 2.62 -12.64 -8.74
C GLY A 254 3.82 -13.33 -8.09
N ALA A 255 3.68 -14.60 -7.69
CA ALA A 255 4.78 -15.39 -7.13
C ALA A 255 5.93 -15.62 -8.14
N ILE A 256 5.60 -15.90 -9.42
CA ILE A 256 6.60 -16.07 -10.48
C ILE A 256 7.35 -14.74 -10.72
N ASP A 257 6.63 -13.63 -10.79
CA ASP A 257 7.21 -12.31 -11.03
C ASP A 257 8.08 -11.86 -9.86
N LEU A 258 7.67 -12.13 -8.61
CA LEU A 258 8.50 -11.92 -7.42
C LEU A 258 9.80 -12.72 -7.50
N GLN A 259 9.71 -14.03 -7.79
CA GLN A 259 10.90 -14.88 -7.89
C GLN A 259 11.87 -14.40 -8.98
N LYS A 260 11.38 -14.08 -10.18
CA LYS A 260 12.20 -13.54 -11.27
C LYS A 260 12.84 -12.21 -10.91
N SER A 261 12.09 -11.31 -10.26
CA SER A 261 12.59 -10.00 -9.86
C SER A 261 13.67 -10.10 -8.78
N LEU A 262 13.50 -11.00 -7.79
CA LEU A 262 14.54 -11.28 -6.79
C LEU A 262 15.79 -11.87 -7.43
N TYR A 263 15.65 -12.82 -8.38
CA TYR A 263 16.77 -13.38 -9.12
C TYR A 263 17.54 -12.32 -9.92
N ALA A 264 16.81 -11.47 -10.66
CA ALA A 264 17.39 -10.38 -11.43
C ALA A 264 18.10 -9.36 -10.53
N SER A 265 17.49 -9.04 -9.37
CA SER A 265 18.07 -8.12 -8.37
C SER A 265 19.36 -8.66 -7.77
N MET A 266 19.37 -9.95 -7.39
CA MET A 266 20.58 -10.61 -6.86
C MET A 266 21.70 -10.70 -7.89
N LEU A 267 21.36 -11.04 -9.14
CA LEU A 267 22.33 -11.06 -10.23
C LEU A 267 22.91 -9.68 -10.50
N GLY A 268 22.06 -8.66 -10.61
CA GLY A 268 22.48 -7.26 -10.81
C GLY A 268 23.37 -6.75 -9.68
N LEU A 269 22.97 -6.98 -8.43
CA LEU A 269 23.78 -6.63 -7.25
C LEU A 269 25.14 -7.35 -7.29
N GLY A 270 25.14 -8.67 -7.55
CA GLY A 270 26.38 -9.45 -7.63
C GLY A 270 27.35 -8.96 -8.70
N LEU A 271 26.86 -8.59 -9.89
CA LEU A 271 27.67 -8.02 -10.94
C LEU A 271 28.25 -6.65 -10.56
N VAL A 272 27.46 -5.81 -9.88
CA VAL A 272 27.93 -4.50 -9.39
C VAL A 272 29.03 -4.66 -8.34
N LEU A 273 28.84 -5.54 -7.34
CA LEU A 273 29.86 -5.81 -6.31
C LEU A 273 31.16 -6.33 -6.95
N LEU A 274 31.04 -7.28 -7.88
CA LEU A 274 32.20 -7.79 -8.60
C LEU A 274 32.94 -6.70 -9.38
N PHE A 275 32.20 -5.85 -10.11
CA PHE A 275 32.76 -4.72 -10.84
C PHE A 275 33.51 -3.75 -9.92
N MET A 276 32.92 -3.39 -8.78
CA MET A 276 33.50 -2.45 -7.84
C MET A 276 34.83 -2.99 -7.25
N ILE A 277 34.86 -4.25 -6.83
CA ILE A 277 36.11 -4.86 -6.34
C ILE A 277 37.15 -5.00 -7.45
N ALA A 278 36.77 -5.46 -8.63
CA ALA A 278 37.69 -5.70 -9.75
C ALA A 278 38.34 -4.42 -10.26
N TYR A 279 37.55 -3.34 -10.42
CA TYR A 279 38.00 -2.10 -11.01
C TYR A 279 38.56 -1.11 -10.00
N TYR A 280 37.87 -0.90 -8.85
CA TYR A 280 38.27 0.08 -7.82
C TYR A 280 39.06 -0.54 -6.65
N ARG A 281 39.19 -1.85 -6.62
CA ARG A 281 39.97 -2.59 -5.62
C ARG A 281 39.55 -2.27 -4.19
N LEU A 282 40.44 -1.70 -3.35
CA LEU A 282 40.15 -1.40 -1.96
C LEU A 282 39.01 -0.36 -1.79
N PRO A 283 38.99 0.80 -2.46
CA PRO A 283 37.84 1.70 -2.45
C PRO A 283 36.55 0.99 -2.86
N GLY A 284 36.60 0.12 -3.87
CA GLY A 284 35.45 -0.69 -4.31
C GLY A 284 34.92 -1.60 -3.22
N PHE A 285 35.80 -2.35 -2.53
CA PHE A 285 35.42 -3.19 -1.40
C PHE A 285 34.76 -2.38 -0.27
N LEU A 286 35.29 -1.20 0.06
CA LEU A 286 34.71 -0.33 1.09
C LEU A 286 33.34 0.24 0.65
N ALA A 287 33.18 0.55 -0.63
CA ALA A 287 31.88 0.95 -1.19
C ALA A 287 30.86 -0.20 -1.18
N ASP A 288 31.29 -1.43 -1.41
CA ASP A 288 30.45 -2.62 -1.35
C ASP A 288 29.91 -2.86 0.08
N VAL A 289 30.75 -2.67 1.10
CA VAL A 289 30.31 -2.70 2.50
C VAL A 289 29.25 -1.59 2.75
N ALA A 290 29.48 -0.38 2.26
CA ALA A 290 28.53 0.71 2.37
C ALA A 290 27.22 0.42 1.59
N LEU A 291 27.30 -0.26 0.44
CA LEU A 291 26.14 -0.69 -0.34
C LEU A 291 25.30 -1.75 0.39
N ILE A 292 25.92 -2.69 1.10
CA ILE A 292 25.21 -3.65 1.96
C ILE A 292 24.45 -2.89 3.06
N ILE A 293 25.08 -1.89 3.69
CA ILE A 293 24.41 -1.05 4.69
C ILE A 293 23.25 -0.26 4.06
N TYR A 294 23.42 0.25 2.84
CA TYR A 294 22.37 0.90 2.08
C TYR A 294 21.15 -0.03 1.88
N VAL A 295 21.38 -1.28 1.45
CA VAL A 295 20.29 -2.27 1.28
C VAL A 295 19.58 -2.52 2.62
N LEU A 296 20.32 -2.66 3.73
CA LEU A 296 19.74 -2.83 5.07
C LEU A 296 18.92 -1.60 5.48
N MET A 297 19.40 -0.38 5.22
CA MET A 297 18.66 0.85 5.52
C MET A 297 17.34 0.91 4.73
N MET A 298 17.36 0.54 3.44
CA MET A 298 16.17 0.54 2.60
C MET A 298 15.14 -0.48 3.05
N LEU A 299 15.55 -1.73 3.31
CA LEU A 299 14.67 -2.77 3.84
C LEU A 299 14.14 -2.41 5.24
N GLY A 300 14.99 -1.83 6.10
CA GLY A 300 14.61 -1.36 7.41
C GLY A 300 13.55 -0.25 7.37
N LEU A 301 13.67 0.68 6.42
CA LEU A 301 12.67 1.72 6.22
C LEU A 301 11.34 1.14 5.71
N LEU A 302 11.37 0.24 4.72
CA LEU A 302 10.17 -0.42 4.19
C LEU A 302 9.42 -1.14 5.30
N ALA A 303 10.14 -1.87 6.14
CA ALA A 303 9.59 -2.59 7.29
C ALA A 303 9.00 -1.63 8.35
N ALA A 304 9.74 -0.60 8.76
CA ALA A 304 9.33 0.35 9.79
C ALA A 304 8.12 1.21 9.34
N ALA A 305 8.09 1.62 8.08
CA ALA A 305 7.00 2.40 7.50
C ALA A 305 5.80 1.55 7.09
N LYS A 306 5.88 0.22 7.20
CA LYS A 306 4.88 -0.73 6.66
C LYS A 306 4.51 -0.41 5.21
N ALA A 307 5.51 -0.01 4.42
CA ALA A 307 5.31 0.38 3.04
C ALA A 307 5.11 -0.87 2.16
N THR A 308 4.12 -0.82 1.28
CA THR A 308 3.83 -1.92 0.37
C THR A 308 4.84 -1.96 -0.78
N LEU A 309 5.56 -3.07 -0.89
CA LEU A 309 6.52 -3.31 -1.96
C LEU A 309 5.81 -3.86 -3.20
N THR A 310 5.78 -3.08 -4.27
CA THR A 310 5.19 -3.44 -5.57
C THR A 310 6.28 -3.89 -6.56
N LEU A 311 5.91 -4.50 -7.69
CA LEU A 311 6.85 -4.87 -8.75
C LEU A 311 7.65 -3.67 -9.29
N PRO A 312 7.02 -2.51 -9.64
CA PRO A 312 7.76 -1.30 -9.94
C PRO A 312 8.58 -0.77 -8.75
N GLY A 313 8.12 -0.98 -7.51
CA GLY A 313 8.89 -0.64 -6.31
C GLY A 313 10.21 -1.41 -6.20
N ILE A 314 10.23 -2.71 -6.55
CA ILE A 314 11.47 -3.49 -6.66
C ILE A 314 12.36 -2.89 -7.76
N ALA A 315 11.80 -2.54 -8.92
CA ALA A 315 12.57 -1.93 -10.00
C ALA A 315 13.20 -0.58 -9.57
N GLY A 316 12.45 0.27 -8.85
CA GLY A 316 12.95 1.52 -8.28
C GLY A 316 14.08 1.30 -7.27
N PHE A 317 13.94 0.27 -6.43
CA PHE A 317 14.98 -0.12 -5.49
C PHE A 317 16.27 -0.58 -6.22
N VAL A 318 16.16 -1.46 -7.19
CA VAL A 318 17.32 -1.93 -7.98
C VAL A 318 17.97 -0.78 -8.76
N LEU A 319 17.18 0.13 -9.33
CA LEU A 319 17.69 1.33 -9.98
C LEU A 319 18.48 2.20 -9.01
N SER A 320 17.99 2.38 -7.79
CA SER A 320 18.67 3.19 -6.78
C SER A 320 19.96 2.55 -6.24
N ILE A 321 20.11 1.22 -6.30
CA ILE A 321 21.38 0.52 -6.08
C ILE A 321 22.43 0.99 -7.09
N GLY A 322 22.07 1.06 -8.37
CA GLY A 322 22.97 1.57 -9.42
C GLY A 322 23.43 3.01 -9.15
N MET A 323 22.49 3.88 -8.76
CA MET A 323 22.84 5.27 -8.41
C MET A 323 23.71 5.38 -7.13
N ALA A 324 23.54 4.47 -6.17
CA ALA A 324 24.37 4.44 -4.98
C ALA A 324 25.83 4.11 -5.30
N VAL A 325 26.04 3.23 -6.29
CA VAL A 325 27.38 2.89 -6.78
C VAL A 325 27.96 4.02 -7.60
N ASP A 326 27.16 4.66 -8.48
CA ASP A 326 27.61 5.77 -9.35
C ASP A 326 28.19 6.94 -8.53
N ALA A 327 27.58 7.29 -7.41
CA ALA A 327 28.11 8.28 -6.47
C ALA A 327 29.53 7.93 -5.99
N ASN A 328 29.77 6.65 -5.64
CA ASN A 328 31.08 6.19 -5.22
C ASN A 328 32.09 6.16 -6.37
N VAL A 329 31.66 5.73 -7.55
CA VAL A 329 32.47 5.77 -8.79
C VAL A 329 32.98 7.18 -9.05
N LEU A 330 32.10 8.18 -9.00
CA LEU A 330 32.47 9.58 -9.23
C LEU A 330 33.51 10.07 -8.21
N ILE A 331 33.33 9.71 -6.94
CA ILE A 331 34.27 10.05 -5.86
C ILE A 331 35.61 9.39 -6.10
N PHE A 332 35.65 8.11 -6.50
CA PHE A 332 36.90 7.36 -6.68
C PHE A 332 37.66 7.80 -7.94
N GLU A 333 36.98 8.17 -9.01
CA GLU A 333 37.65 8.75 -10.17
C GLU A 333 38.30 10.10 -9.81
N ARG A 334 37.63 10.97 -9.02
CA ARG A 334 38.26 12.20 -8.54
C ARG A 334 39.42 11.93 -7.61
N LEU A 335 39.35 10.87 -6.79
CA LEU A 335 40.49 10.45 -5.96
C LEU A 335 41.69 10.02 -6.81
N LYS A 336 41.47 9.24 -7.90
CA LYS A 336 42.54 8.83 -8.82
C LYS A 336 43.17 10.04 -9.52
N GLU A 337 42.36 11.00 -9.99
CA GLU A 337 42.85 12.25 -10.60
C GLU A 337 43.80 13.02 -9.66
N GLU A 338 43.44 13.09 -8.36
CA GLU A 338 44.26 13.77 -7.36
C GLU A 338 45.59 13.01 -7.06
N LEU A 339 45.58 11.67 -7.14
CA LEU A 339 46.81 10.86 -7.03
C LEU A 339 47.70 11.04 -8.29
N TRP A 340 47.14 11.08 -9.50
CA TRP A 340 47.85 11.39 -10.73
C TRP A 340 48.43 12.80 -10.72
N ALA A 341 47.79 13.76 -10.03
CA ALA A 341 48.33 15.09 -9.80
C ALA A 341 49.46 15.12 -8.75
N GLY A 342 49.82 13.99 -8.13
CA GLY A 342 50.92 13.88 -7.17
C GLY A 342 50.61 14.21 -5.73
N LYS A 343 49.33 14.30 -5.35
CA LYS A 343 48.96 14.52 -3.94
C LYS A 343 49.19 13.26 -3.13
N SER A 344 49.45 13.47 -1.83
CA SER A 344 49.51 12.35 -0.88
C SER A 344 48.14 11.67 -0.76
N LEU A 345 48.10 10.39 -0.44
CA LEU A 345 46.87 9.60 -0.35
C LEU A 345 45.80 10.27 0.55
N ARG A 346 46.21 10.77 1.73
CA ARG A 346 45.30 11.50 2.66
C ARG A 346 44.72 12.76 2.01
N ALA A 347 45.53 13.53 1.27
CA ALA A 347 45.10 14.73 0.57
C ALA A 347 44.20 14.37 -0.62
N ALA A 348 44.52 13.32 -1.36
CA ALA A 348 43.74 12.84 -2.50
C ALA A 348 42.35 12.37 -2.09
N VAL A 349 42.23 11.58 -1.02
CA VAL A 349 40.93 11.16 -0.46
C VAL A 349 40.11 12.39 -0.07
N ARG A 350 40.67 13.29 0.75
CA ARG A 350 39.94 14.47 1.23
C ARG A 350 39.49 15.37 0.09
N THR A 351 40.35 15.61 -0.91
CA THR A 351 40.03 16.49 -2.05
C THR A 351 39.06 15.81 -3.02
N GLY A 352 39.21 14.51 -3.26
CA GLY A 352 38.32 13.72 -4.13
C GLY A 352 36.87 13.77 -3.62
N PHE A 353 36.64 13.49 -2.34
CA PHE A 353 35.32 13.62 -1.73
C PHE A 353 34.75 15.04 -1.82
N SER A 354 35.57 16.07 -1.54
CA SER A 354 35.13 17.46 -1.56
C SER A 354 34.77 17.93 -2.99
N ARG A 355 35.54 17.55 -4.01
CA ARG A 355 35.31 17.94 -5.39
C ARG A 355 34.15 17.18 -6.05
N ALA A 356 33.97 15.90 -5.69
CA ALA A 356 32.86 15.12 -6.21
C ALA A 356 31.52 15.49 -5.57
N PHE A 357 31.52 16.06 -4.36
CA PHE A 357 30.31 16.30 -3.58
C PHE A 357 29.24 17.13 -4.33
N SER A 358 29.63 18.22 -4.99
CA SER A 358 28.69 19.06 -5.73
C SER A 358 27.96 18.28 -6.82
N ALA A 359 28.73 17.55 -7.66
CA ALA A 359 28.14 16.77 -8.76
C ALA A 359 27.24 15.63 -8.25
N VAL A 360 27.68 14.93 -7.19
CA VAL A 360 26.87 13.89 -6.55
C VAL A 360 25.59 14.46 -5.96
N PHE A 361 25.69 15.58 -5.24
CA PHE A 361 24.52 16.23 -4.63
C PHE A 361 23.51 16.70 -5.70
N ASP A 362 23.99 17.38 -6.76
CA ASP A 362 23.14 17.92 -7.83
C ASP A 362 22.38 16.80 -8.55
N SER A 363 23.07 15.70 -8.86
CA SER A 363 22.48 14.52 -9.51
C SER A 363 21.40 13.85 -8.62
N HIS A 364 21.69 13.69 -7.32
CA HIS A 364 20.73 13.09 -6.40
C HIS A 364 19.55 14.03 -6.12
N PHE A 365 19.78 15.33 -6.02
CA PHE A 365 18.75 16.31 -5.79
C PHE A 365 17.71 16.33 -6.91
N THR A 366 18.14 16.30 -8.17
CA THR A 366 17.21 16.24 -9.32
C THR A 366 16.35 14.97 -9.28
N THR A 367 16.94 13.83 -8.93
CA THR A 367 16.22 12.56 -8.82
C THR A 367 15.23 12.59 -7.65
N ILE A 368 15.61 13.15 -6.49
CA ILE A 368 14.73 13.30 -5.31
C ILE A 368 13.51 14.17 -5.67
N VAL A 369 13.72 15.28 -6.39
CA VAL A 369 12.61 16.15 -6.83
C VAL A 369 11.68 15.40 -7.77
N GLY A 370 12.21 14.71 -8.79
CA GLY A 370 11.41 13.92 -9.71
C GLY A 370 10.62 12.80 -9.03
N ALA A 371 11.28 12.04 -8.14
CA ALA A 371 10.62 11.00 -7.35
C ALA A 371 9.58 11.57 -6.38
N GLY A 372 9.84 12.72 -5.79
CA GLY A 372 8.88 13.43 -4.93
C GLY A 372 7.61 13.84 -5.68
N VAL A 373 7.73 14.39 -6.89
CA VAL A 373 6.59 14.73 -7.75
C VAL A 373 5.80 13.48 -8.13
N LEU A 374 6.49 12.40 -8.52
CA LEU A 374 5.84 11.11 -8.81
C LEU A 374 5.13 10.53 -7.59
N PHE A 375 5.68 10.69 -6.39
CA PHE A 375 5.04 10.23 -5.16
C PHE A 375 3.77 11.02 -4.83
N MET A 376 3.78 12.34 -5.06
CA MET A 376 2.64 13.22 -4.78
C MET A 376 1.50 13.05 -5.79
N LEU A 377 1.83 12.88 -7.07
CA LEU A 377 0.84 12.83 -8.16
C LEU A 377 0.53 11.41 -8.63
N GLY A 378 1.39 10.44 -8.33
CA GLY A 378 1.24 9.04 -8.72
C GLY A 378 0.16 8.33 -7.92
N THR A 379 -0.38 7.26 -8.52
CA THR A 379 -1.38 6.37 -7.90
C THR A 379 -0.89 4.92 -7.98
N GLY A 380 -1.42 4.05 -7.11
CA GLY A 380 -1.14 2.62 -7.14
C GLY A 380 0.35 2.29 -7.18
N THR A 381 0.74 1.46 -8.14
CA THR A 381 2.10 0.94 -8.30
C THR A 381 3.16 2.00 -8.60
N VAL A 382 2.77 3.11 -9.28
CA VAL A 382 3.69 4.25 -9.56
C VAL A 382 4.14 4.91 -8.27
N LYS A 383 3.26 5.00 -7.27
CA LYS A 383 3.59 5.56 -5.96
C LYS A 383 4.60 4.69 -5.21
N GLY A 384 4.49 3.35 -5.33
CA GLY A 384 5.46 2.41 -4.78
C GLY A 384 6.85 2.57 -5.39
N PHE A 385 6.94 2.70 -6.74
CA PHE A 385 8.19 3.03 -7.44
C PHE A 385 8.79 4.34 -6.96
N ALA A 386 7.98 5.39 -6.91
CA ALA A 386 8.43 6.72 -6.49
C ALA A 386 8.94 6.73 -5.04
N TYR A 387 8.29 6.00 -4.14
CA TYR A 387 8.70 5.85 -2.74
C TYR A 387 10.08 5.20 -2.61
N THR A 388 10.30 4.07 -3.29
CA THR A 388 11.57 3.36 -3.25
C THR A 388 12.69 4.16 -3.92
N LEU A 389 12.40 4.85 -5.02
CA LEU A 389 13.35 5.71 -5.71
C LEU A 389 13.74 6.93 -4.85
N PHE A 390 12.77 7.59 -4.22
CA PHE A 390 13.01 8.76 -3.36
C PHE A 390 13.93 8.40 -2.19
N TRP A 391 13.52 7.44 -1.37
CA TRP A 391 14.31 7.05 -0.20
C TRP A 391 15.60 6.34 -0.56
N GLY A 392 15.60 5.56 -1.66
CA GLY A 392 16.81 4.96 -2.19
C GLY A 392 17.85 6.01 -2.57
N THR A 393 17.44 7.08 -3.24
CA THR A 393 18.34 8.20 -3.59
C THR A 393 18.83 8.95 -2.35
N VAL A 394 17.98 9.17 -1.35
CA VAL A 394 18.39 9.81 -0.09
C VAL A 394 19.43 8.94 0.65
N PHE A 395 19.18 7.63 0.77
CA PHE A 395 20.12 6.73 1.44
C PHE A 395 21.42 6.54 0.64
N SER A 396 21.35 6.53 -0.68
CA SER A 396 22.52 6.53 -1.57
C SER A 396 23.44 7.70 -1.26
N LEU A 397 22.89 8.92 -1.18
CA LEU A 397 23.66 10.11 -0.83
C LEU A 397 24.29 9.99 0.57
N ILE A 398 23.53 9.53 1.56
CA ILE A 398 24.02 9.33 2.92
C ILE A 398 25.14 8.31 2.94
N THR A 399 24.96 7.16 2.31
CA THR A 399 25.97 6.09 2.34
C THR A 399 27.25 6.47 1.60
N ALA A 400 27.16 7.11 0.44
CA ALA A 400 28.32 7.55 -0.32
C ALA A 400 29.11 8.64 0.43
N VAL A 401 28.43 9.67 0.97
CA VAL A 401 29.09 10.83 1.57
C VAL A 401 29.57 10.58 3.00
N PHE A 402 28.82 9.79 3.79
CA PHE A 402 29.15 9.58 5.21
C PHE A 402 29.76 8.21 5.47
N ILE A 403 29.15 7.11 4.98
CA ILE A 403 29.58 5.75 5.34
C ILE A 403 30.82 5.36 4.56
N THR A 404 30.82 5.51 3.24
CA THR A 404 32.02 5.22 2.41
C THR A 404 33.19 6.11 2.82
N ARG A 405 32.95 7.40 3.06
CA ARG A 405 33.96 8.30 3.55
C ARG A 405 34.52 7.88 4.90
N PHE A 406 33.68 7.46 5.84
CA PHE A 406 34.10 6.96 7.15
C PHE A 406 35.04 5.76 7.00
N PHE A 407 34.70 4.78 6.15
CA PHE A 407 35.57 3.62 5.92
C PHE A 407 36.88 4.01 5.24
N MET A 408 36.84 4.92 4.26
CA MET A 408 38.04 5.43 3.59
C MET A 408 38.94 6.19 4.58
N ASP A 409 38.38 7.08 5.40
CA ASP A 409 39.13 7.81 6.43
C ASP A 409 39.75 6.84 7.45
N LEU A 410 38.98 5.79 7.85
CA LEU A 410 39.49 4.77 8.80
C LEU A 410 40.74 4.03 8.27
N VAL A 411 40.72 3.64 7.00
CA VAL A 411 41.83 2.95 6.36
C VAL A 411 43.05 3.87 6.18
N VAL A 412 42.83 5.09 5.70
CA VAL A 412 43.88 6.04 5.32
C VAL A 412 44.49 6.75 6.55
N GLU A 413 43.68 7.09 7.56
CA GLU A 413 44.18 7.75 8.79
C GLU A 413 45.00 6.82 9.66
N ASN A 414 44.68 5.51 9.64
CA ASN A 414 45.43 4.50 10.40
C ASN A 414 46.57 3.86 9.60
N ASP A 415 46.87 4.34 8.40
CA ASP A 415 47.89 3.84 7.49
C ASP A 415 47.81 2.30 7.25
N LEU A 416 46.56 1.75 7.27
CA LEU A 416 46.33 0.30 7.08
C LEU A 416 46.76 -0.18 5.69
N VAL A 417 46.52 0.64 4.65
CA VAL A 417 46.91 0.37 3.29
C VAL A 417 47.42 1.67 2.65
N THR A 418 48.73 1.76 2.41
CA THR A 418 49.39 2.97 1.90
C THR A 418 49.76 2.90 0.45
N SER A 419 49.68 1.71 -0.18
CA SER A 419 50.05 1.52 -1.59
C SER A 419 49.03 2.16 -2.52
N PRO A 420 49.44 3.09 -3.44
CA PRO A 420 48.56 3.67 -4.47
C PRO A 420 47.93 2.61 -5.39
N ALA A 421 48.60 1.48 -5.60
CA ALA A 421 48.07 0.38 -6.39
C ALA A 421 46.77 -0.22 -5.82
N ALA A 422 46.60 -0.22 -4.48
CA ALA A 422 45.36 -0.65 -3.86
C ALA A 422 44.17 0.28 -4.15
N TYR A 423 44.46 1.52 -4.56
CA TYR A 423 43.46 2.54 -4.93
C TYR A 423 43.29 2.67 -6.45
N GLY A 424 43.80 1.69 -7.23
CA GLY A 424 43.66 1.65 -8.68
C GLY A 424 44.65 2.54 -9.47
N VAL A 425 45.68 3.07 -8.82
CA VAL A 425 46.72 3.88 -9.45
C VAL A 425 48.05 3.16 -9.37
N ALA A 426 48.70 2.88 -10.54
CA ALA A 426 50.03 2.27 -10.51
C ALA A 426 51.04 3.24 -9.86
N PRO A 427 52.02 2.76 -9.06
CA PRO A 427 52.96 3.62 -8.37
C PRO A 427 53.75 4.53 -9.32
N LYS A 428 54.04 4.07 -10.52
CA LYS A 428 54.71 4.84 -11.59
C LYS A 428 53.91 6.02 -12.12
N ASP A 429 52.59 5.97 -11.99
CA ASP A 429 51.66 6.97 -12.56
C ASP A 429 51.33 8.06 -11.52
N VAL A 430 51.76 7.92 -10.27
CA VAL A 430 51.57 8.95 -9.24
C VAL A 430 52.36 10.21 -9.65
N GLY A 431 51.68 11.35 -9.77
CA GLY A 431 52.27 12.61 -10.18
C GLY A 431 52.52 12.71 -11.68
N ILE A 432 51.92 11.87 -12.53
CA ILE A 432 52.13 11.90 -13.99
C ILE A 432 51.70 13.25 -14.58
N PHE A 433 50.63 13.89 -14.07
CA PHE A 433 50.20 15.21 -14.55
C PHE A 433 51.14 16.34 -14.10
N ALA A 434 51.75 16.23 -12.90
CA ALA A 434 52.75 17.19 -12.44
C ALA A 434 54.02 17.13 -13.28
N LYS A 435 54.40 15.94 -13.80
CA LYS A 435 55.57 15.73 -14.66
C LYS A 435 55.35 16.15 -16.12
N ALA A 436 54.09 16.11 -16.61
CA ALA A 436 53.75 16.50 -17.98
C ALA A 436 53.58 18.00 -18.18
N GLY A 437 53.44 18.78 -17.08
CA GLY A 437 53.33 20.23 -17.10
C GLY A 437 54.58 20.98 -16.68
N ALA A 438 55.69 20.26 -16.40
CA ALA A 438 57.00 20.80 -16.13
C ALA A 438 57.91 20.57 -17.36
#